data_2dbc28bccfaa42d3e15927ee4a3dc342
#
_entry.id   2dbc28bccfaa42d3e15927ee4a3dc342
#
_cell.length_a   1.000
_cell.length_b   1.000
_cell.length_c   1.000
_cell.angle_alpha   90.00
_cell.angle_beta   90.00
_cell.angle_gamma   90.00
#
_symmetry.space_group_name_H-M   'P 1'
#
loop_
_entity.id
_entity.type
_entity.pdbx_description
1 polymer ?
#
loop_
_entity_poly.entity_id
_entity_poly.type
_entity_poly.pdbx_seq_one_letter_code
_entity_poly.pdbx_strand_id
1 'polypeptide(L)'
;MPEHQTIEWKESWHDEFLEWICGYANAYGGTLYIGKNDNGEVVGLSDKDRKKLLESIPNKITDTMGIVADVNLLYENDLQYIEIIVDKYPSLISYHGKYFYRSGSTMRTITGKELDKAILKSQGRTWDGMPIPKLNVTDLRREAIDLLKEKAIRRGRLTEEETKVDDTILMENLHLIDEDGYLIRAAMLAFYKDPEKWVTGSYIKIGYFGDSDADLRYQDEVHGSLIEQVDKTVDLVYTKYLKALIFYDGIQS
;
A
#
# COMPACT_ATOMS: atom_id res chain seq x y z
N MET A 1 23.33 -22.87 9.57
CA MET A 1 23.03 -21.68 8.73
C MET A 1 22.93 -20.48 9.65
N PRO A 2 23.38 -19.28 9.30
CA PRO A 2 23.19 -18.13 10.18
C PRO A 2 21.70 -17.75 10.31
N GLU A 3 21.35 -17.03 11.38
CA GLU A 3 20.03 -16.41 11.53
C GLU A 3 19.68 -15.59 10.27
N HIS A 4 18.45 -15.67 9.83
CA HIS A 4 17.97 -14.93 8.65
C HIS A 4 16.50 -14.50 8.82
N GLN A 5 15.94 -13.89 7.82
CA GLN A 5 14.64 -13.22 7.88
C GLN A 5 13.50 -14.09 8.47
N THR A 6 13.56 -15.40 8.33
CA THR A 6 12.50 -16.33 8.77
C THR A 6 12.94 -17.29 9.88
N ILE A 7 14.15 -17.15 10.40
CA ILE A 7 14.66 -18.04 11.47
C ILE A 7 15.38 -17.21 12.53
N GLU A 8 15.08 -17.51 13.79
CA GLU A 8 15.72 -16.94 14.97
C GLU A 8 15.96 -18.04 16.02
N TRP A 9 17.09 -17.97 16.75
CA TRP A 9 17.48 -18.90 17.79
C TRP A 9 17.63 -18.18 19.13
N LYS A 10 17.17 -18.81 20.21
CA LYS A 10 17.30 -18.31 21.57
C LYS A 10 17.56 -19.47 22.55
N GLU A 11 18.46 -19.29 23.47
CA GLU A 11 18.77 -20.32 24.46
C GLU A 11 17.64 -20.52 25.47
N SER A 12 16.94 -19.42 25.82
CA SER A 12 15.85 -19.42 26.81
C SER A 12 14.70 -18.53 26.32
N TRP A 13 13.50 -18.72 26.89
CA TRP A 13 12.32 -17.91 26.58
C TRP A 13 12.30 -16.63 27.41
N HIS A 14 12.01 -15.52 26.74
CA HIS A 14 11.64 -14.24 27.32
C HIS A 14 10.38 -13.71 26.66
N ASP A 15 9.47 -13.07 27.40
CA ASP A 15 8.19 -12.58 26.87
C ASP A 15 8.37 -11.47 25.83
N GLU A 16 9.51 -10.79 25.80
CA GLU A 16 9.87 -9.86 24.74
C GLU A 16 9.95 -10.52 23.35
N PHE A 17 10.12 -11.83 23.28
CA PHE A 17 10.14 -12.55 22.00
C PHE A 17 8.75 -12.63 21.35
N LEU A 18 7.67 -12.25 22.03
CA LEU A 18 6.38 -12.01 21.41
C LEU A 18 6.41 -10.88 20.36
N GLU A 19 7.36 -9.94 20.47
CA GLU A 19 7.62 -8.95 19.43
C GLU A 19 8.11 -9.60 18.14
N TRP A 20 8.94 -10.65 18.24
CA TRP A 20 9.42 -11.42 17.08
C TRP A 20 8.29 -12.18 16.41
N ILE A 21 7.41 -12.78 17.20
CA ILE A 21 6.23 -13.49 16.72
C ILE A 21 5.31 -12.53 15.97
N CYS A 22 5.05 -11.36 16.54
CA CYS A 22 4.31 -10.29 15.87
C CYS A 22 4.99 -9.87 14.55
N GLY A 23 6.30 -9.69 14.58
CA GLY A 23 7.08 -9.33 13.39
C GLY A 23 7.07 -10.38 12.28
N TYR A 24 7.08 -11.66 12.63
CA TYR A 24 6.92 -12.76 11.68
C TYR A 24 5.52 -12.76 11.05
N ALA A 25 4.48 -12.66 11.88
CA ALA A 25 3.08 -12.60 11.40
C ALA A 25 2.86 -11.46 10.39
N ASN A 26 3.51 -10.32 10.59
CA ASN A 26 3.39 -9.15 9.72
C ASN A 26 4.30 -9.18 8.49
N ALA A 27 5.34 -10.03 8.47
CA ALA A 27 6.31 -10.07 7.37
C ALA A 27 6.06 -11.24 6.41
N TYR A 28 6.82 -12.31 6.55
CA TYR A 28 6.81 -13.46 5.66
C TYR A 28 6.52 -14.78 6.39
N GLY A 29 6.11 -14.70 7.65
CA GLY A 29 6.14 -15.82 8.57
C GLY A 29 7.55 -16.08 9.07
N GLY A 30 7.72 -17.10 9.91
CA GLY A 30 9.04 -17.50 10.41
C GLY A 30 8.97 -18.50 11.55
N THR A 31 10.14 -18.93 11.99
CA THR A 31 10.31 -19.92 13.05
C THR A 31 11.27 -19.38 14.12
N LEU A 32 10.82 -19.43 15.37
CA LEU A 32 11.62 -19.11 16.54
C LEU A 32 11.93 -20.41 17.28
N TYR A 33 13.19 -20.68 17.52
CA TYR A 33 13.65 -21.84 18.29
C TYR A 33 14.09 -21.41 19.69
N ILE A 34 13.61 -22.12 20.71
CA ILE A 34 13.99 -21.91 22.12
C ILE A 34 14.73 -23.16 22.62
N GLY A 35 15.92 -22.98 23.13
CA GLY A 35 16.87 -24.04 23.51
C GLY A 35 18.00 -24.21 22.49
N LYS A 36 18.25 -23.20 21.63
CA LYS A 36 19.37 -23.14 20.69
C LYS A 36 20.21 -21.89 20.95
N ASN A 37 21.54 -22.03 20.79
CA ASN A 37 22.48 -20.91 20.87
C ASN A 37 22.54 -20.14 19.53
N ASP A 38 23.29 -19.04 19.48
CA ASP A 38 23.43 -18.18 18.30
C ASP A 38 24.09 -18.89 17.07
N ASN A 39 24.72 -20.06 17.28
CA ASN A 39 25.26 -20.90 16.22
C ASN A 39 24.22 -21.91 15.69
N GLY A 40 23.02 -21.98 16.28
CA GLY A 40 21.99 -22.94 15.96
C GLY A 40 22.18 -24.31 16.61
N GLU A 41 23.16 -24.45 17.51
CA GLU A 41 23.40 -25.70 18.24
C GLU A 41 22.38 -25.83 19.37
N VAL A 42 21.86 -27.04 19.58
CA VAL A 42 20.89 -27.30 20.63
C VAL A 42 21.61 -27.32 21.98
N VAL A 43 21.20 -26.42 22.85
CA VAL A 43 21.64 -26.38 24.27
C VAL A 43 20.62 -27.03 25.21
N GLY A 44 19.38 -27.20 24.69
CA GLY A 44 18.29 -27.86 25.40
C GLY A 44 17.60 -27.01 26.45
N LEU A 45 16.46 -27.52 26.94
CA LEU A 45 15.63 -26.89 27.97
C LEU A 45 15.45 -27.85 29.17
N SER A 46 15.36 -27.29 30.38
CA SER A 46 15.02 -28.09 31.54
C SER A 46 13.58 -28.66 31.42
N ASP A 47 13.33 -29.84 32.03
CA ASP A 47 12.02 -30.47 32.02
C ASP A 47 10.90 -29.57 32.57
N LYS A 48 11.24 -28.81 33.62
CA LYS A 48 10.30 -27.86 34.23
C LYS A 48 9.95 -26.70 33.31
N ASP A 49 10.95 -26.08 32.70
CA ASP A 49 10.74 -24.95 31.81
C ASP A 49 10.00 -25.38 30.56
N ARG A 50 10.37 -26.51 29.97
CA ARG A 50 9.73 -27.07 28.78
C ARG A 50 8.23 -27.26 28.95
N LYS A 51 7.77 -27.97 30.00
CA LYS A 51 6.34 -28.18 30.25
C LYS A 51 5.60 -26.87 30.41
N LYS A 52 6.16 -25.92 31.18
CA LYS A 52 5.56 -24.61 31.37
C LYS A 52 5.49 -23.83 30.10
N LEU A 53 6.52 -23.85 29.25
CA LEU A 53 6.58 -23.07 28.01
C LEU A 53 5.61 -23.63 26.95
N LEU A 54 5.52 -24.96 26.79
CA LEU A 54 4.58 -25.59 25.87
C LEU A 54 3.11 -25.22 26.15
N GLU A 55 2.76 -24.99 27.42
CA GLU A 55 1.41 -24.56 27.80
C GLU A 55 1.24 -23.03 27.69
N SER A 56 2.26 -22.26 28.09
CA SER A 56 2.14 -20.82 28.27
C SER A 56 2.35 -20.04 26.96
N ILE A 57 3.23 -20.49 26.06
CA ILE A 57 3.54 -19.74 24.83
C ILE A 57 2.32 -19.64 23.91
N PRO A 58 1.60 -20.74 23.55
CA PRO A 58 0.42 -20.64 22.72
C PRO A 58 -0.66 -19.71 23.29
N ASN A 59 -0.90 -19.81 24.62
CA ASN A 59 -1.88 -18.96 25.29
C ASN A 59 -1.46 -17.48 25.24
N LYS A 60 -0.20 -17.16 25.53
CA LYS A 60 0.30 -15.79 25.45
C LYS A 60 0.18 -15.19 24.04
N ILE A 61 0.49 -15.99 23.00
CA ILE A 61 0.36 -15.55 21.61
C ILE A 61 -1.11 -15.23 21.30
N THR A 62 -2.02 -16.12 21.63
CA THR A 62 -3.45 -15.94 21.37
C THR A 62 -4.03 -14.79 22.19
N ASP A 63 -3.74 -14.71 23.48
CA ASP A 63 -4.28 -13.69 24.38
C ASP A 63 -3.80 -12.27 24.05
N THR A 64 -2.56 -12.13 23.56
CA THR A 64 -1.98 -10.79 23.31
C THR A 64 -2.10 -10.31 21.89
N MET A 65 -2.21 -11.22 20.91
CA MET A 65 -2.17 -10.90 19.49
C MET A 65 -3.37 -11.44 18.71
N GLY A 66 -4.18 -12.33 19.31
CA GLY A 66 -5.34 -12.94 18.65
C GLY A 66 -4.98 -13.87 17.47
N ILE A 67 -3.76 -14.38 17.43
CA ILE A 67 -3.28 -15.30 16.40
C ILE A 67 -2.92 -16.66 16.98
N VAL A 68 -2.73 -17.64 16.11
CA VAL A 68 -2.28 -18.98 16.45
C VAL A 68 -0.89 -19.23 15.87
N ALA A 69 -0.02 -19.90 16.62
CA ALA A 69 1.26 -20.38 16.14
C ALA A 69 1.41 -21.86 16.52
N ASP A 70 2.10 -22.61 15.68
CA ASP A 70 2.40 -24.02 15.99
C ASP A 70 3.59 -24.07 16.96
N VAL A 71 3.40 -24.72 18.11
CA VAL A 71 4.45 -24.85 19.15
C VAL A 71 4.76 -26.32 19.32
N ASN A 72 5.93 -26.72 18.83
CA ASN A 72 6.36 -28.10 18.74
C ASN A 72 7.52 -28.38 19.71
N LEU A 73 7.54 -29.57 20.32
CA LEU A 73 8.68 -30.08 21.03
C LEU A 73 9.53 -30.94 20.11
N LEU A 74 10.77 -30.58 19.93
CA LEU A 74 11.74 -31.29 19.10
C LEU A 74 12.89 -31.86 19.91
N TYR A 75 13.59 -32.86 19.34
CA TYR A 75 14.65 -33.61 19.94
C TYR A 75 15.89 -33.67 19.06
N GLU A 76 17.04 -33.37 19.58
CA GLU A 76 18.32 -33.53 18.89
C GLU A 76 19.42 -33.88 19.92
N ASN A 77 20.18 -34.97 19.69
CA ASN A 77 21.25 -35.44 20.59
C ASN A 77 20.83 -35.57 22.06
N ASP A 78 19.66 -36.18 22.31
CA ASP A 78 19.04 -36.32 23.63
C ASP A 78 18.65 -35.01 24.34
N LEU A 79 18.84 -33.88 23.68
CA LEU A 79 18.41 -32.56 24.15
C LEU A 79 17.05 -32.20 23.55
N GLN A 80 16.25 -31.43 24.28
CA GLN A 80 14.92 -31.05 23.90
C GLN A 80 14.86 -29.52 23.74
N TYR A 81 14.22 -29.07 22.69
CA TYR A 81 14.02 -27.67 22.39
C TYR A 81 12.63 -27.42 21.81
N ILE A 82 12.17 -26.18 21.83
CA ILE A 82 10.86 -25.78 21.31
C ILE A 82 11.03 -25.06 19.98
N GLU A 83 10.19 -25.43 19.04
CA GLU A 83 10.00 -24.76 17.76
C GLU A 83 8.65 -24.03 17.76
N ILE A 84 8.66 -22.74 17.41
CA ILE A 84 7.45 -21.91 17.29
C ILE A 84 7.37 -21.47 15.84
N ILE A 85 6.39 -22.00 15.09
CA ILE A 85 6.15 -21.65 13.67
C ILE A 85 5.03 -20.62 13.61
N VAL A 86 5.30 -19.52 12.97
CA VAL A 86 4.35 -18.42 12.77
C VAL A 86 4.13 -18.20 11.30
N ASP A 87 2.91 -18.39 10.86
CA ASP A 87 2.53 -18.07 9.48
C ASP A 87 2.39 -16.56 9.28
N LYS A 88 2.55 -16.13 8.02
CA LYS A 88 2.20 -14.77 7.63
C LYS A 88 0.68 -14.59 7.71
N TYR A 89 0.26 -13.56 8.42
CA TYR A 89 -1.15 -13.20 8.50
C TYR A 89 -1.55 -12.19 7.41
N PRO A 90 -2.77 -12.32 6.87
CA PRO A 90 -3.29 -11.37 5.88
C PRO A 90 -3.55 -9.99 6.48
N SER A 91 -3.99 -9.94 7.73
CA SER A 91 -4.21 -8.70 8.49
C SER A 91 -2.97 -8.29 9.28
N LEU A 92 -2.82 -6.99 9.50
CA LEU A 92 -1.71 -6.47 10.30
C LEU A 92 -1.95 -6.75 11.78
N ILE A 93 -1.03 -7.45 12.42
CA ILE A 93 -1.09 -7.89 13.82
C ILE A 93 -0.37 -6.86 14.70
N SER A 94 -0.98 -6.50 15.84
CA SER A 94 -0.35 -5.67 16.86
C SER A 94 -0.02 -6.47 18.13
N TYR A 95 1.06 -6.09 18.80
CA TYR A 95 1.42 -6.56 20.14
C TYR A 95 1.52 -5.33 21.05
N HIS A 96 0.69 -5.27 22.10
CA HIS A 96 0.56 -4.12 22.99
C HIS A 96 0.38 -2.77 22.27
N GLY A 97 -0.43 -2.75 21.19
CA GLY A 97 -0.71 -1.55 20.39
C GLY A 97 0.46 -1.10 19.50
N LYS A 98 1.54 -1.86 19.42
CA LYS A 98 2.66 -1.62 18.51
C LYS A 98 2.66 -2.65 17.38
N TYR A 99 3.10 -2.24 16.21
CA TYR A 99 3.23 -3.10 15.05
C TYR A 99 4.71 -3.37 14.79
N PHE A 100 5.09 -4.64 14.83
CA PHE A 100 6.45 -5.07 14.57
C PHE A 100 6.56 -5.69 13.18
N TYR A 101 7.71 -5.55 12.55
CA TYR A 101 8.00 -6.10 11.23
C TYR A 101 9.44 -6.62 11.20
N ARG A 102 9.61 -7.85 10.74
CA ARG A 102 10.95 -8.43 10.57
C ARG A 102 11.50 -8.12 9.20
N SER A 103 12.70 -7.53 9.15
CA SER A 103 13.43 -7.23 7.92
C SER A 103 14.87 -7.71 8.06
N GLY A 104 15.23 -8.76 7.31
CA GLY A 104 16.48 -9.48 7.52
C GLY A 104 16.52 -10.12 8.91
N SER A 105 17.61 -9.93 9.65
CA SER A 105 17.76 -10.34 11.04
C SER A 105 17.31 -9.29 12.07
N THR A 106 16.69 -8.19 11.62
CA THR A 106 16.32 -7.06 12.49
C THR A 106 14.82 -6.96 12.69
N MET A 107 14.41 -6.73 13.96
CA MET A 107 13.04 -6.38 14.30
C MET A 107 12.86 -4.86 14.30
N ARG A 108 11.82 -4.35 13.65
CA ARG A 108 11.50 -2.91 13.59
C ARG A 108 10.06 -2.67 13.98
N THR A 109 9.81 -1.57 14.67
CA THR A 109 8.45 -1.07 14.88
C THR A 109 8.03 -0.28 13.64
N ILE A 110 6.85 -0.59 13.09
CA ILE A 110 6.24 0.17 11.99
C ILE A 110 5.44 1.32 12.58
N THR A 111 5.69 2.55 12.10
CA THR A 111 5.00 3.76 12.58
C THR A 111 4.74 4.75 11.43
N GLY A 112 3.88 5.76 11.65
CA GLY A 112 3.62 6.83 10.69
C GLY A 112 3.21 6.33 9.31
N LYS A 113 3.78 6.90 8.26
CA LYS A 113 3.43 6.57 6.86
C LYS A 113 3.64 5.10 6.47
N GLU A 114 4.62 4.42 7.08
CA GLU A 114 4.82 2.98 6.85
C GLU A 114 3.66 2.17 7.42
N LEU A 115 3.16 2.55 8.60
CA LEU A 115 2.00 1.91 9.22
C LEU A 115 0.74 2.13 8.38
N ASP A 116 0.47 3.36 7.97
CA ASP A 116 -0.67 3.68 7.11
C ASP A 116 -0.66 2.83 5.83
N LYS A 117 0.50 2.73 5.17
CA LYS A 117 0.68 1.91 3.98
C LYS A 117 0.47 0.42 4.25
N ALA A 118 0.96 -0.08 5.39
CA ALA A 118 0.82 -1.49 5.77
C ALA A 118 -0.65 -1.84 6.07
N ILE A 119 -1.39 -0.95 6.75
CA ILE A 119 -2.83 -1.10 7.02
C ILE A 119 -3.61 -1.16 5.71
N LEU A 120 -3.40 -0.20 4.81
CA LEU A 120 -4.08 -0.18 3.51
C LEU A 120 -3.82 -1.47 2.72
N LYS A 121 -2.58 -1.90 2.67
CA LYS A 121 -2.19 -3.13 1.98
C LYS A 121 -2.85 -4.37 2.59
N SER A 122 -2.95 -4.44 3.92
CA SER A 122 -3.59 -5.57 4.60
C SER A 122 -5.09 -5.66 4.34
N GLN A 123 -5.74 -4.51 4.06
CA GLN A 123 -7.15 -4.43 3.69
C GLN A 123 -7.39 -4.63 2.19
N GLY A 124 -6.34 -4.87 1.40
CA GLY A 124 -6.46 -4.94 -0.06
C GLY A 124 -6.82 -3.61 -0.72
N ARG A 125 -6.73 -2.51 0.02
CA ARG A 125 -7.05 -1.15 -0.46
C ARG A 125 -5.80 -0.43 -0.91
N THR A 126 -5.96 0.39 -1.95
CA THR A 126 -4.95 1.35 -2.39
C THR A 126 -5.28 2.74 -1.84
N TRP A 127 -4.33 3.66 -1.90
CA TRP A 127 -4.54 5.03 -1.42
C TRP A 127 -5.69 5.75 -2.15
N ASP A 128 -5.81 5.53 -3.44
CA ASP A 128 -6.86 6.09 -4.30
C ASP A 128 -8.24 5.42 -4.08
N GLY A 129 -8.26 4.19 -3.56
CA GLY A 129 -9.46 3.47 -3.14
C GLY A 129 -10.03 3.87 -1.78
N MET A 130 -9.43 4.84 -1.08
CA MET A 130 -9.93 5.30 0.22
C MET A 130 -11.17 6.18 0.08
N PRO A 131 -12.23 5.93 0.89
CA PRO A 131 -13.45 6.72 0.84
C PRO A 131 -13.27 8.15 1.35
N ILE A 132 -14.11 9.06 0.85
CA ILE A 132 -14.22 10.45 1.29
C ILE A 132 -15.67 10.71 1.74
N PRO A 133 -16.02 10.47 3.01
CA PRO A 133 -17.42 10.54 3.49
C PRO A 133 -18.10 11.91 3.33
N LYS A 134 -17.33 12.99 3.10
CA LYS A 134 -17.87 14.35 2.95
C LYS A 134 -18.05 14.77 1.49
N LEU A 135 -17.79 13.87 0.54
CA LEU A 135 -17.90 14.15 -0.89
C LEU A 135 -19.08 13.37 -1.47
N ASN A 136 -19.97 14.06 -2.18
CA ASN A 136 -21.13 13.48 -2.85
C ASN A 136 -20.96 13.58 -4.37
N VAL A 137 -21.73 12.79 -5.12
CA VAL A 137 -21.72 12.81 -6.60
C VAL A 137 -22.09 14.22 -7.13
N THR A 138 -22.98 14.92 -6.44
CA THR A 138 -23.38 16.30 -6.77
C THR A 138 -22.27 17.34 -6.62
N ASP A 139 -21.21 17.02 -5.88
CA ASP A 139 -20.04 17.89 -5.72
C ASP A 139 -19.03 17.74 -6.87
N LEU A 140 -19.20 16.69 -7.66
CA LEU A 140 -18.35 16.42 -8.83
C LEU A 140 -18.67 17.39 -9.96
N ARG A 141 -17.63 17.73 -10.72
CA ARG A 141 -17.76 18.67 -11.83
C ARG A 141 -18.44 18.04 -13.02
N ARG A 142 -19.59 18.59 -13.40
CA ARG A 142 -20.41 18.10 -14.51
C ARG A 142 -19.62 18.05 -15.82
N GLU A 143 -18.85 19.10 -16.11
CA GLU A 143 -18.06 19.20 -17.32
C GLU A 143 -16.98 18.11 -17.42
N ALA A 144 -16.42 17.69 -16.29
CA ALA A 144 -15.45 16.59 -16.27
C ALA A 144 -16.12 15.23 -16.55
N ILE A 145 -17.34 15.03 -16.04
CA ILE A 145 -18.13 13.83 -16.31
C ILE A 145 -18.54 13.79 -17.80
N ASP A 146 -19.01 14.90 -18.34
CA ASP A 146 -19.42 15.02 -19.74
C ASP A 146 -18.23 14.80 -20.70
N LEU A 147 -17.06 15.35 -20.36
CA LEU A 147 -15.82 15.13 -21.10
C LEU A 147 -15.40 13.65 -21.12
N LEU A 148 -15.53 12.94 -19.96
CA LEU A 148 -15.29 11.49 -19.93
C LEU A 148 -16.24 10.75 -20.85
N LYS A 149 -17.57 11.03 -20.75
CA LYS A 149 -18.60 10.41 -21.57
C LYS A 149 -18.32 10.60 -23.07
N GLU A 150 -18.06 11.84 -23.50
CA GLU A 150 -17.73 12.17 -24.89
C GLU A 150 -16.53 11.38 -25.41
N LYS A 151 -15.43 11.38 -24.62
CA LYS A 151 -14.20 10.67 -25.03
C LYS A 151 -14.38 9.16 -25.03
N ALA A 152 -15.16 8.61 -24.10
CA ALA A 152 -15.46 7.19 -24.05
C ALA A 152 -16.27 6.72 -25.26
N ILE A 153 -17.29 7.49 -25.68
CA ILE A 153 -18.06 7.24 -26.91
C ILE A 153 -17.14 7.30 -28.15
N ARG A 154 -16.37 8.38 -28.28
CA ARG A 154 -15.43 8.55 -29.41
C ARG A 154 -14.45 7.39 -29.58
N ARG A 155 -14.08 6.75 -28.46
CA ARG A 155 -13.16 5.61 -28.44
C ARG A 155 -13.85 4.25 -28.45
N GLY A 156 -15.17 4.21 -28.58
CA GLY A 156 -15.95 2.97 -28.59
C GLY A 156 -15.91 2.20 -27.27
N ARG A 157 -15.66 2.91 -26.15
CA ARG A 157 -15.63 2.34 -24.79
C ARG A 157 -17.01 2.33 -24.14
N LEU A 158 -17.86 3.29 -24.52
CA LEU A 158 -19.25 3.40 -24.11
C LEU A 158 -20.10 3.70 -25.33
N THR A 159 -21.35 3.27 -25.31
CA THR A 159 -22.38 3.67 -26.25
C THR A 159 -23.10 4.93 -25.75
N GLU A 160 -23.83 5.62 -26.60
CA GLU A 160 -24.66 6.76 -26.21
C GLU A 160 -25.71 6.38 -25.16
N GLU A 161 -26.27 5.16 -25.26
CA GLU A 161 -27.26 4.67 -24.27
C GLU A 161 -26.64 4.46 -22.89
N GLU A 162 -25.44 3.91 -22.82
CA GLU A 162 -24.72 3.69 -21.55
C GLU A 162 -24.34 5.00 -20.87
N THR A 163 -24.24 6.11 -21.60
CA THR A 163 -23.94 7.43 -21.03
C THR A 163 -25.16 8.16 -20.48
N LYS A 164 -26.39 7.67 -20.74
CA LYS A 164 -27.65 8.26 -20.25
C LYS A 164 -27.98 7.87 -18.81
N VAL A 165 -27.23 6.95 -18.22
CA VAL A 165 -27.41 6.56 -16.82
C VAL A 165 -27.15 7.73 -15.87
N ASP A 166 -27.77 7.66 -14.69
CA ASP A 166 -27.50 8.59 -13.59
C ASP A 166 -26.02 8.61 -13.24
N ASP A 167 -25.51 9.77 -12.84
CA ASP A 167 -24.09 9.91 -12.54
C ASP A 167 -23.66 9.06 -11.33
N THR A 168 -24.54 8.74 -10.39
CA THR A 168 -24.26 7.80 -9.29
C THR A 168 -24.02 6.40 -9.85
N ILE A 169 -24.91 5.93 -10.75
CA ILE A 169 -24.76 4.64 -11.42
C ILE A 169 -23.47 4.60 -12.26
N LEU A 170 -23.14 5.71 -12.91
CA LEU A 170 -21.87 5.81 -13.64
C LEU A 170 -20.66 5.66 -12.71
N MET A 171 -20.68 6.31 -11.54
CA MET A 171 -19.60 6.19 -10.54
C MET A 171 -19.50 4.76 -9.99
N GLU A 172 -20.63 4.09 -9.73
CA GLU A 172 -20.67 2.68 -9.33
C GLU A 172 -20.05 1.77 -10.40
N ASN A 173 -20.47 1.93 -11.67
CA ASN A 173 -19.95 1.14 -12.79
C ASN A 173 -18.45 1.35 -13.04
N LEU A 174 -17.91 2.52 -12.66
CA LEU A 174 -16.48 2.84 -12.71
C LEU A 174 -15.73 2.38 -11.45
N HIS A 175 -16.40 1.73 -10.50
CA HIS A 175 -15.85 1.34 -9.19
C HIS A 175 -15.28 2.53 -8.39
N LEU A 176 -15.94 3.68 -8.48
CA LEU A 176 -15.55 4.92 -7.81
C LEU A 176 -16.37 5.22 -6.55
N ILE A 177 -17.27 4.31 -6.18
CA ILE A 177 -18.04 4.29 -4.93
C ILE A 177 -17.68 3.01 -4.20
N ASP A 178 -17.45 3.10 -2.89
CA ASP A 178 -17.14 1.94 -2.05
C ASP A 178 -18.41 1.19 -1.60
N GLU A 179 -18.22 0.11 -0.83
CA GLU A 179 -19.30 -0.76 -0.34
C GLU A 179 -20.28 -0.04 0.60
N ASP A 180 -19.84 1.05 1.24
CA ASP A 180 -20.63 1.88 2.15
C ASP A 180 -21.32 3.05 1.41
N GLY A 181 -21.15 3.17 0.09
CA GLY A 181 -21.76 4.20 -0.74
C GLY A 181 -20.99 5.52 -0.79
N TYR A 182 -19.74 5.56 -0.34
CA TYR A 182 -18.91 6.75 -0.38
C TYR A 182 -18.06 6.82 -1.64
N LEU A 183 -17.93 8.03 -2.22
CA LEU A 183 -16.95 8.29 -3.26
C LEU A 183 -15.52 8.07 -2.73
N ILE A 184 -14.69 7.41 -3.54
CA ILE A 184 -13.28 7.19 -3.24
C ILE A 184 -12.39 8.32 -3.77
N ARG A 185 -11.13 8.37 -3.32
CA ARG A 185 -10.17 9.41 -3.75
C ARG A 185 -9.95 9.46 -5.26
N ALA A 186 -10.02 8.32 -5.95
CA ALA A 186 -9.96 8.28 -7.41
C ALA A 186 -11.07 9.11 -8.06
N ALA A 187 -12.30 9.03 -7.55
CA ALA A 187 -13.43 9.86 -8.02
C ALA A 187 -13.16 11.35 -7.81
N MET A 188 -12.67 11.70 -6.62
CA MET A 188 -12.32 13.09 -6.29
C MET A 188 -11.24 13.63 -7.20
N LEU A 189 -10.16 12.90 -7.42
CA LEU A 189 -9.09 13.33 -8.33
C LEU A 189 -9.60 13.47 -9.76
N ALA A 190 -10.40 12.51 -10.24
CA ALA A 190 -10.88 12.49 -11.62
C ALA A 190 -11.88 13.60 -11.94
N PHE A 191 -12.78 13.93 -10.98
CA PHE A 191 -13.96 14.72 -11.26
C PHE A 191 -14.19 15.96 -10.37
N TYR A 192 -13.49 16.10 -9.24
CA TYR A 192 -13.67 17.29 -8.39
C TYR A 192 -12.97 18.50 -9.02
N LYS A 193 -13.61 19.68 -8.90
CA LYS A 193 -13.11 20.90 -9.56
C LYS A 193 -11.72 21.38 -9.06
N ASP A 194 -11.42 21.10 -7.81
CA ASP A 194 -10.19 21.54 -7.14
C ASP A 194 -9.62 20.40 -6.26
N PRO A 195 -9.01 19.38 -6.88
CA PRO A 195 -8.46 18.25 -6.14
C PRO A 195 -7.29 18.65 -5.23
N GLU A 196 -6.64 19.80 -5.46
CA GLU A 196 -5.54 20.30 -4.63
C GLU A 196 -5.98 20.65 -3.22
N LYS A 197 -7.27 20.95 -3.01
CA LYS A 197 -7.87 21.08 -1.68
C LYS A 197 -7.71 19.81 -0.82
N TRP A 198 -7.65 18.65 -1.45
CA TRP A 198 -7.55 17.35 -0.80
C TRP A 198 -6.14 16.76 -0.89
N VAL A 199 -5.48 16.98 -2.02
CA VAL A 199 -4.18 16.42 -2.35
C VAL A 199 -3.28 17.51 -2.92
N THR A 200 -2.42 18.05 -2.09
CA THR A 200 -1.46 19.08 -2.49
C THR A 200 -0.62 18.59 -3.67
N GLY A 201 -0.50 19.43 -4.70
CA GLY A 201 0.28 19.12 -5.89
C GLY A 201 -0.41 18.20 -6.91
N SER A 202 -1.74 18.01 -6.82
CA SER A 202 -2.53 17.29 -7.81
C SER A 202 -2.80 18.12 -9.06
N TYR A 203 -1.74 18.67 -9.66
CA TYR A 203 -1.75 19.40 -10.92
C TYR A 203 -0.59 18.93 -11.81
N ILE A 204 -0.67 19.26 -13.11
CA ILE A 204 0.39 18.94 -14.06
C ILE A 204 1.23 20.18 -14.32
N LYS A 205 2.54 20.01 -14.23
CA LYS A 205 3.53 21.05 -14.56
C LYS A 205 4.29 20.66 -15.81
N ILE A 206 4.30 21.54 -16.81
CA ILE A 206 4.99 21.34 -18.08
C ILE A 206 6.12 22.36 -18.16
N GLY A 207 7.33 21.92 -18.45
CA GLY A 207 8.50 22.77 -18.67
C GLY A 207 9.08 22.56 -20.05
N TYR A 208 9.48 23.66 -20.70
CA TYR A 208 10.27 23.63 -21.92
C TYR A 208 11.70 24.04 -21.58
N PHE A 209 12.62 23.14 -21.81
CA PHE A 209 14.04 23.34 -21.57
C PHE A 209 14.79 23.57 -22.88
N GLY A 210 15.84 24.37 -22.84
CA GLY A 210 16.75 24.59 -23.93
C GLY A 210 17.83 23.49 -24.02
N ASP A 211 19.10 23.90 -24.11
CA ASP A 211 20.21 22.99 -24.31
C ASP A 211 20.62 22.19 -23.05
N SER A 212 20.09 22.54 -21.89
CA SER A 212 20.33 21.85 -20.61
C SER A 212 19.10 21.83 -19.72
N ASP A 213 19.09 20.96 -18.71
CA ASP A 213 18.07 20.86 -17.67
C ASP A 213 17.99 22.09 -16.72
N ALA A 214 19.03 22.94 -16.74
CA ALA A 214 19.05 24.22 -16.04
C ALA A 214 18.50 25.39 -16.88
N ASP A 215 18.33 25.22 -18.20
CA ASP A 215 17.80 26.25 -19.11
C ASP A 215 16.28 26.12 -19.28
N LEU A 216 15.52 26.38 -18.20
CA LEU A 216 14.06 26.43 -18.25
C LEU A 216 13.61 27.72 -18.93
N ARG A 217 13.15 27.65 -20.17
CA ARG A 217 12.74 28.81 -20.98
C ARG A 217 11.31 29.28 -20.66
N TYR A 218 10.39 28.34 -20.47
CA TYR A 218 9.02 28.62 -20.01
C TYR A 218 8.36 27.39 -19.42
N GLN A 219 7.32 27.62 -18.64
CA GLN A 219 6.54 26.56 -17.99
C GLN A 219 5.06 26.93 -17.92
N ASP A 220 4.23 25.92 -17.84
CA ASP A 220 2.79 26.05 -17.59
C ASP A 220 2.36 25.10 -16.47
N GLU A 221 1.33 25.48 -15.73
CA GLU A 221 0.66 24.64 -14.72
C GLU A 221 -0.77 24.42 -15.16
N VAL A 222 -1.22 23.16 -15.11
CA VAL A 222 -2.57 22.76 -15.52
C VAL A 222 -3.32 22.26 -14.30
N HIS A 223 -4.28 23.05 -13.84
CA HIS A 223 -5.12 22.80 -12.67
C HIS A 223 -6.52 22.30 -13.07
N GLY A 224 -7.26 21.80 -12.08
CA GLY A 224 -8.63 21.28 -12.22
C GLY A 224 -8.69 19.78 -11.99
N SER A 225 -9.79 19.13 -12.39
CA SER A 225 -9.93 17.68 -12.30
C SER A 225 -8.91 16.96 -13.18
N LEU A 226 -8.51 15.75 -12.79
CA LEU A 226 -7.48 14.99 -13.53
C LEU A 226 -7.88 14.77 -15.01
N ILE A 227 -9.16 14.52 -15.27
CA ILE A 227 -9.66 14.34 -16.64
C ILE A 227 -9.48 15.61 -17.47
N GLU A 228 -9.80 16.79 -16.91
CA GLU A 228 -9.58 18.07 -17.56
C GLU A 228 -8.10 18.41 -17.70
N GLN A 229 -7.29 18.08 -16.67
CA GLN A 229 -5.84 18.29 -16.73
C GLN A 229 -5.20 17.53 -17.87
N VAL A 230 -5.56 16.24 -18.06
CA VAL A 230 -5.03 15.43 -19.16
C VAL A 230 -5.41 16.03 -20.52
N ASP A 231 -6.66 16.46 -20.69
CA ASP A 231 -7.12 17.04 -21.94
C ASP A 231 -6.40 18.36 -22.28
N LYS A 232 -6.38 19.29 -21.33
CA LYS A 232 -5.67 20.57 -21.45
C LYS A 232 -4.17 20.40 -21.68
N THR A 233 -3.55 19.41 -21.03
CA THR A 233 -2.13 19.12 -21.22
C THR A 233 -1.84 18.67 -22.64
N VAL A 234 -2.65 17.77 -23.18
CA VAL A 234 -2.51 17.34 -24.57
C VAL A 234 -2.63 18.51 -25.54
N ASP A 235 -3.64 19.36 -25.33
CA ASP A 235 -3.81 20.56 -26.15
C ASP A 235 -2.63 21.53 -26.06
N LEU A 236 -2.13 21.80 -24.83
CA LEU A 236 -0.96 22.64 -24.64
C LEU A 236 0.29 22.08 -25.34
N VAL A 237 0.52 20.77 -25.21
CA VAL A 237 1.66 20.12 -25.87
C VAL A 237 1.59 20.32 -27.38
N TYR A 238 0.44 20.07 -28.00
CA TYR A 238 0.31 20.22 -29.45
C TYR A 238 0.29 21.68 -29.93
N THR A 239 -0.32 22.59 -29.17
CA THR A 239 -0.51 23.98 -29.62
C THR A 239 0.65 24.90 -29.25
N LYS A 240 1.37 24.65 -28.14
CA LYS A 240 2.44 25.52 -27.67
C LYS A 240 3.81 24.85 -27.77
N TYR A 241 3.96 23.65 -27.26
CA TYR A 241 5.27 23.00 -27.09
C TYR A 241 5.78 22.34 -28.39
N LEU A 242 4.92 21.65 -29.13
CA LEU A 242 5.33 20.98 -30.38
C LEU A 242 5.35 21.94 -31.58
N LYS A 243 4.59 23.05 -31.59
CA LYS A 243 4.67 24.05 -32.66
C LYS A 243 6.04 24.66 -32.81
N ALA A 244 6.82 24.74 -31.75
CA ALA A 244 8.19 25.24 -31.80
C ALA A 244 9.16 24.34 -32.58
N LEU A 245 8.74 23.13 -32.92
CA LEU A 245 9.56 22.13 -33.64
C LEU A 245 9.19 21.99 -35.12
N ILE A 246 8.11 22.63 -35.59
CA ILE A 246 7.77 22.65 -37.02
C ILE A 246 8.49 23.83 -37.69
N PHE A 247 9.74 23.63 -38.05
CA PHE A 247 10.42 24.50 -39.00
C PHE A 247 9.88 24.18 -40.41
N TYR A 248 9.21 25.10 -41.03
CA TYR A 248 9.06 25.08 -42.47
C TYR A 248 10.43 25.41 -43.08
N ASP A 249 11.15 24.44 -43.59
CA ASP A 249 12.19 24.69 -44.56
C ASP A 249 11.48 25.29 -45.80
N GLY A 250 11.68 26.58 -45.96
CA GLY A 250 11.08 27.33 -47.08
C GLY A 250 11.49 26.67 -48.39
N ILE A 251 10.49 26.33 -49.20
CA ILE A 251 10.69 25.98 -50.58
C ILE A 251 11.35 27.19 -51.23
N GLN A 252 12.68 27.09 -51.54
CA GLN A 252 13.31 28.02 -52.43
C GLN A 252 12.80 27.74 -53.85
N SER A 253 12.06 28.70 -54.39
CA SER A 253 11.69 28.79 -55.78
C SER A 253 12.91 29.14 -56.67
#